data_86ee8eb37437bc077bda41fecf93a7a4
#
_entry.id   86ee8eb37437bc077bda41fecf93a7a4
#
_cell.length_a   1.000
_cell.length_b   1.000
_cell.length_c   1.000
_cell.angle_alpha   90.00
_cell.angle_beta   90.00
_cell.angle_gamma   90.00
#
_symmetry.space_group_name_H-M   'P 1'
#
loop_
_entity.id
_entity.type
_entity.pdbx_description
1 polymer ?
#
loop_
_entity_poly.entity_id
_entity_poly.type
_entity_poly.pdbx_seq_one_letter_code
_entity_poly.pdbx_strand_id
1 'polypeptide(L)'
;MKHIAKRLLSLLLVVCLVLSVAVIPADAAETKLTSVYASYAAEGHTNAPIEDDVFEAKSDSITVSIMTTTDMHGRAYDWNSYTNSALSNNFLQAAKLVAERRAAVDDSILIDVGDILQGSALSSYNILQEGGENSPMATALRYIGYDAFVLGNHEFNYAPQIQWNYYNLLTSTDKAVAGQPVDVICSNVVETETNESVFSPYKTFTYK
;
A
#
# COMPACT_ATOMS: atom_id res chain seq x y z
N MET A 1 -10.44 -44.20 -6.74
CA MET A 1 -9.07 -43.78 -7.10
C MET A 1 -8.95 -42.31 -7.49
N LYS A 2 -9.81 -41.74 -8.35
CA LYS A 2 -9.73 -40.33 -8.79
C LYS A 2 -9.88 -39.27 -7.65
N HIS A 3 -10.65 -39.56 -6.60
CA HIS A 3 -10.83 -38.64 -5.46
C HIS A 3 -9.65 -38.63 -4.47
N ILE A 4 -8.94 -39.75 -4.34
CA ILE A 4 -7.77 -39.86 -3.47
C ILE A 4 -6.60 -39.11 -4.09
N ALA A 5 -6.41 -39.20 -5.41
CA ALA A 5 -5.38 -38.50 -6.13
C ALA A 5 -5.53 -36.95 -6.07
N LYS A 6 -6.78 -36.43 -6.14
CA LYS A 6 -7.03 -34.98 -5.97
C LYS A 6 -6.75 -34.47 -4.56
N ARG A 7 -7.03 -35.26 -3.53
CA ARG A 7 -6.75 -34.89 -2.12
C ARG A 7 -5.24 -34.94 -1.83
N LEU A 8 -4.54 -35.92 -2.39
CA LEU A 8 -3.07 -36.01 -2.28
C LEU A 8 -2.39 -34.86 -3.04
N LEU A 9 -2.90 -34.45 -4.20
CA LEU A 9 -2.33 -33.34 -4.96
C LEU A 9 -2.56 -32.00 -4.25
N SER A 10 -3.75 -31.79 -3.66
CA SER A 10 -4.02 -30.57 -2.86
C SER A 10 -3.20 -30.53 -1.58
N LEU A 11 -2.97 -31.67 -0.91
CA LEU A 11 -2.11 -31.74 0.27
C LEU A 11 -0.64 -31.48 -0.07
N LEU A 12 -0.18 -31.97 -1.22
CA LEU A 12 1.18 -31.72 -1.71
C LEU A 12 1.38 -30.23 -2.05
N LEU A 13 0.38 -29.57 -2.64
CA LEU A 13 0.43 -28.14 -2.95
C LEU A 13 0.47 -27.27 -1.67
N VAL A 14 -0.31 -27.64 -0.65
CA VAL A 14 -0.30 -26.95 0.66
C VAL A 14 1.03 -27.17 1.39
N VAL A 15 1.58 -28.36 1.33
CA VAL A 15 2.90 -28.66 1.91
C VAL A 15 4.03 -27.92 1.20
N CYS A 16 3.97 -27.78 -0.14
CA CYS A 16 4.93 -26.96 -0.88
C CYS A 16 4.79 -25.47 -0.57
N LEU A 17 3.58 -24.96 -0.33
CA LEU A 17 3.36 -23.57 0.09
C LEU A 17 3.85 -23.30 1.53
N VAL A 18 3.70 -24.25 2.43
CA VAL A 18 4.18 -24.12 3.83
C VAL A 18 5.69 -24.32 3.95
N LEU A 19 6.30 -25.14 3.08
CA LEU A 19 7.76 -25.33 3.04
C LEU A 19 8.50 -24.19 2.32
N SER A 20 7.80 -23.28 1.62
CA SER A 20 8.41 -22.11 1.01
C SER A 20 8.61 -20.95 1.99
N VAL A 21 8.10 -21.03 3.23
CA VAL A 21 8.55 -20.19 4.33
C VAL A 21 9.86 -20.77 4.88
N ALA A 22 10.90 -20.70 4.08
CA ALA A 22 12.24 -20.98 4.58
C ALA A 22 12.54 -19.94 5.68
N VAL A 23 12.79 -20.43 6.90
CA VAL A 23 13.43 -19.61 7.94
C VAL A 23 14.79 -19.20 7.35
N ILE A 24 14.88 -17.97 6.85
CA ILE A 24 16.12 -17.39 6.35
C ILE A 24 16.95 -17.07 7.58
N PRO A 25 18.13 -17.70 7.80
CA PRO A 25 19.04 -17.29 8.85
C PRO A 25 19.36 -15.80 8.71
N ALA A 26 19.52 -15.08 9.81
CA ALA A 26 19.79 -13.63 9.80
C ALA A 26 20.94 -13.25 8.86
N ASP A 27 22.00 -14.03 8.83
CA ASP A 27 23.18 -13.83 7.97
C ASP A 27 22.89 -14.05 6.46
N ALA A 28 21.82 -14.82 6.13
CA ALA A 28 21.42 -15.02 4.73
C ALA A 28 20.48 -13.92 4.23
N ALA A 29 19.88 -13.13 5.13
CA ALA A 29 19.00 -12.02 4.77
C ALA A 29 19.80 -10.83 4.21
N GLU A 30 20.94 -10.49 4.83
CA GLU A 30 21.82 -9.43 4.33
C GLU A 30 22.40 -9.73 2.95
N THR A 31 22.87 -10.97 2.75
CA THR A 31 23.46 -11.40 1.47
C THR A 31 22.41 -11.52 0.34
N LYS A 32 21.14 -11.80 0.67
CA LYS A 32 20.06 -11.89 -0.32
C LYS A 32 19.51 -10.54 -0.75
N LEU A 33 19.42 -9.57 0.16
CA LEU A 33 19.01 -8.21 -0.20
C LEU A 33 20.00 -7.60 -1.20
N THR A 34 21.29 -7.69 -0.94
CA THR A 34 22.32 -7.22 -1.88
C THR A 34 22.29 -7.97 -3.21
N SER A 35 21.98 -9.26 -3.25
CA SER A 35 21.90 -10.02 -4.50
C SER A 35 20.65 -9.72 -5.33
N VAL A 36 19.52 -9.40 -4.70
CA VAL A 36 18.29 -9.00 -5.38
C VAL A 36 18.46 -7.61 -6.00
N TYR A 37 19.07 -6.66 -5.29
CA TYR A 37 19.38 -5.33 -5.85
C TYR A 37 20.43 -5.42 -6.96
N ALA A 38 21.44 -6.26 -6.84
CA ALA A 38 22.45 -6.46 -7.88
C ALA A 38 21.88 -7.10 -9.15
N SER A 39 20.92 -8.03 -9.05
CA SER A 39 20.24 -8.61 -10.20
C SER A 39 19.28 -7.62 -10.88
N TYR A 40 18.60 -6.80 -10.08
CA TYR A 40 17.71 -5.76 -10.58
C TYR A 40 18.47 -4.66 -11.33
N ALA A 41 19.62 -4.25 -10.81
CA ALA A 41 20.52 -3.31 -11.49
C ALA A 41 21.17 -3.91 -12.76
N ALA A 42 21.47 -5.21 -12.78
CA ALA A 42 22.04 -5.90 -13.94
C ALA A 42 21.05 -6.04 -15.11
N GLU A 43 19.74 -5.98 -14.84
CA GLU A 43 18.68 -5.99 -15.85
C GLU A 43 18.39 -4.62 -16.48
N GLY A 44 19.20 -3.60 -16.18
CA GLY A 44 19.10 -2.27 -16.77
C GLY A 44 18.08 -1.34 -16.12
N HIS A 45 17.52 -1.70 -15.00
CA HIS A 45 16.68 -0.82 -14.20
C HIS A 45 17.57 0.20 -13.48
N THR A 46 17.55 1.46 -13.93
CA THR A 46 18.36 2.56 -13.38
C THR A 46 17.72 3.18 -12.14
N ASN A 47 17.38 2.39 -11.15
CA ASN A 47 17.19 2.97 -9.83
C ASN A 47 18.56 3.32 -9.28
N ALA A 48 18.80 4.60 -9.00
CA ALA A 48 20.02 5.00 -8.35
C ALA A 48 20.25 4.12 -7.11
N PRO A 49 21.44 3.54 -6.93
CA PRO A 49 21.73 2.80 -5.72
C PRO A 49 21.43 3.73 -4.54
N ILE A 50 20.72 3.20 -3.55
CA ILE A 50 20.58 3.90 -2.27
C ILE A 50 22.01 4.00 -1.75
N GLU A 51 22.54 5.22 -1.63
CA GLU A 51 23.89 5.41 -1.13
C GLU A 51 23.99 4.83 0.28
N ASP A 52 25.00 4.05 0.55
CA ASP A 52 25.21 3.35 1.83
C ASP A 52 25.19 4.31 3.04
N ASP A 53 25.51 5.58 2.84
CA ASP A 53 25.50 6.64 3.85
C ASP A 53 24.10 6.93 4.44
N VAL A 54 23.01 6.49 3.78
CA VAL A 54 21.63 6.69 4.26
C VAL A 54 21.31 5.75 5.43
N PHE A 55 22.08 4.68 5.61
CA PHE A 55 21.83 3.64 6.61
C PHE A 55 22.77 3.64 7.82
N GLU A 56 23.67 4.63 7.93
CA GLU A 56 24.41 4.78 9.17
C GLU A 56 23.48 5.18 10.32
N ALA A 57 23.07 4.19 11.12
CA ALA A 57 22.34 4.44 12.35
C ALA A 57 23.21 5.26 13.30
N LYS A 58 22.71 6.42 13.75
CA LYS A 58 23.40 7.26 14.75
C LYS A 58 23.34 6.68 16.16
N SER A 59 22.62 5.58 16.34
CA SER A 59 22.46 4.84 17.60
C SER A 59 22.58 3.35 17.33
N ASP A 60 22.87 2.54 18.36
CA ASP A 60 23.02 1.09 18.26
C ASP A 60 21.74 0.37 17.79
N SER A 61 20.59 1.03 17.89
CA SER A 61 19.32 0.51 17.35
C SER A 61 18.29 1.63 17.17
N ILE A 62 17.43 1.47 16.17
CA ILE A 62 16.23 2.29 15.94
C ILE A 62 15.02 1.36 15.82
N THR A 63 13.89 1.76 16.38
CA THR A 63 12.64 1.01 16.28
C THR A 63 11.60 1.83 15.55
N VAL A 64 11.14 1.33 14.40
CA VAL A 64 10.08 1.96 13.60
C VAL A 64 8.88 1.04 13.54
N SER A 65 7.69 1.56 13.86
CA SER A 65 6.43 0.82 13.74
C SER A 65 5.87 0.97 12.33
N ILE A 66 5.78 -0.12 11.58
CA ILE A 66 5.15 -0.13 10.25
C ILE A 66 3.70 -0.60 10.41
N MET A 67 2.77 0.25 9.99
CA MET A 67 1.33 -0.02 9.98
C MET A 67 0.85 -0.06 8.53
N THR A 68 0.00 -1.02 8.23
CA THR A 68 -0.58 -1.15 6.88
C THR A 68 -2.09 -1.36 6.95
N THR A 69 -2.79 -0.81 5.96
CA THR A 69 -4.18 -1.15 5.64
C THR A 69 -4.25 -1.64 4.20
N THR A 70 -5.25 -2.45 3.88
CA THR A 70 -5.52 -2.99 2.56
C THR A 70 -7.01 -3.27 2.41
N ASP A 71 -7.51 -3.31 1.18
CA ASP A 71 -8.88 -3.76 0.87
C ASP A 71 -9.96 -2.99 1.66
N MET A 72 -9.76 -1.70 1.86
CA MET A 72 -10.73 -0.85 2.56
C MET A 72 -12.02 -0.67 1.77
N HIS A 73 -11.97 -0.83 0.45
CA HIS A 73 -13.15 -0.91 -0.43
C HIS A 73 -14.18 0.21 -0.20
N GLY A 74 -13.70 1.43 -0.02
CA GLY A 74 -14.55 2.61 0.17
C GLY A 74 -15.33 2.66 1.49
N ARG A 75 -14.97 1.85 2.49
CA ARG A 75 -15.64 1.78 3.79
C ARG A 75 -15.19 2.92 4.70
N ALA A 76 -15.77 4.10 4.48
CA ALA A 76 -15.41 5.31 5.23
C ALA A 76 -15.88 5.25 6.69
N TYR A 77 -17.03 4.64 6.95
CA TYR A 77 -17.72 4.65 8.24
C TYR A 77 -18.27 3.26 8.59
N ASP A 78 -18.81 3.12 9.77
CA ASP A 78 -19.19 1.85 10.41
C ASP A 78 -20.55 1.27 9.97
N TRP A 79 -21.05 1.69 8.80
CA TRP A 79 -22.34 1.25 8.28
C TRP A 79 -22.27 0.82 6.83
N ASN A 80 -22.83 -0.36 6.53
CA ASN A 80 -23.02 -0.86 5.18
C ASN A 80 -24.45 -0.55 4.70
N SER A 81 -24.57 0.38 3.76
CA SER A 81 -25.86 0.80 3.20
C SER A 81 -26.53 -0.28 2.36
N TYR A 82 -25.79 -1.22 1.79
CA TYR A 82 -26.36 -2.30 0.97
C TYR A 82 -27.03 -3.39 1.82
N THR A 83 -26.42 -3.71 2.95
CA THR A 83 -26.93 -4.76 3.85
C THR A 83 -27.69 -4.20 5.05
N ASN A 84 -27.72 -2.88 5.20
CA ASN A 84 -28.33 -2.15 6.31
C ASN A 84 -27.83 -2.69 7.67
N SER A 85 -26.51 -2.82 7.82
CA SER A 85 -25.87 -3.41 9.00
C SER A 85 -24.57 -2.69 9.36
N ALA A 86 -24.13 -2.86 10.60
CA ALA A 86 -22.85 -2.33 11.07
C ALA A 86 -21.66 -3.00 10.36
N LEU A 87 -20.62 -2.22 10.12
CA LEU A 87 -19.32 -2.63 9.58
C LEU A 87 -18.24 -2.47 10.64
N SER A 88 -17.46 -3.52 10.85
CA SER A 88 -16.36 -3.53 11.81
C SER A 88 -14.98 -3.19 11.19
N ASN A 89 -14.87 -3.16 9.86
CA ASN A 89 -13.64 -2.84 9.14
C ASN A 89 -13.85 -1.60 8.28
N ASN A 90 -13.47 -0.44 8.79
CA ASN A 90 -13.70 0.84 8.16
C ASN A 90 -12.62 1.86 8.58
N PHE A 91 -12.57 3.01 7.89
CA PHE A 91 -11.58 4.06 8.15
C PHE A 91 -11.69 4.70 9.53
N LEU A 92 -12.88 4.76 10.15
CA LEU A 92 -13.00 5.30 11.51
C LEU A 92 -12.27 4.41 12.52
N GLN A 93 -12.38 3.08 12.37
CA GLN A 93 -11.64 2.14 13.21
C GLN A 93 -10.15 2.15 12.92
N ALA A 94 -9.76 2.19 11.64
CA ALA A 94 -8.35 2.33 11.26
C ALA A 94 -7.74 3.59 11.88
N ALA A 95 -8.41 4.74 11.76
CA ALA A 95 -7.97 6.01 12.35
C ALA A 95 -7.74 5.91 13.86
N LYS A 96 -8.67 5.27 14.58
CA LYS A 96 -8.53 5.05 16.03
C LYS A 96 -7.30 4.20 16.35
N LEU A 97 -7.14 3.06 15.69
CA LEU A 97 -6.01 2.14 15.92
C LEU A 97 -4.67 2.80 15.58
N VAL A 98 -4.61 3.56 14.49
CA VAL A 98 -3.43 4.32 14.09
C VAL A 98 -3.08 5.37 15.15
N ALA A 99 -4.06 6.13 15.65
CA ALA A 99 -3.83 7.13 16.69
C ALA A 99 -3.33 6.50 17.99
N GLU A 100 -3.94 5.38 18.42
CA GLU A 100 -3.50 4.62 19.59
C GLU A 100 -2.07 4.10 19.43
N ARG A 101 -1.74 3.57 18.24
CA ARG A 101 -0.39 3.05 17.97
C ARG A 101 0.64 4.15 17.91
N ARG A 102 0.36 5.27 17.25
CA ARG A 102 1.26 6.42 17.17
C ARG A 102 1.55 7.02 18.56
N ALA A 103 0.58 7.00 19.45
CA ALA A 103 0.79 7.45 20.84
C ALA A 103 1.69 6.51 21.66
N ALA A 104 1.91 5.28 21.22
CA ALA A 104 2.67 4.25 21.92
C ALA A 104 4.08 4.00 21.34
N VAL A 105 4.47 4.70 20.28
CA VAL A 105 5.77 4.53 19.59
C VAL A 105 6.35 5.87 19.22
N ASP A 106 7.69 5.96 19.13
CA ASP A 106 8.37 7.20 18.78
C ASP A 106 8.28 7.46 17.27
N ASP A 107 8.50 6.41 16.46
CA ASP A 107 8.51 6.49 15.00
C ASP A 107 7.56 5.48 14.36
N SER A 108 6.86 5.90 13.31
CA SER A 108 5.95 5.04 12.58
C SER A 108 5.83 5.41 11.12
N ILE A 109 5.53 4.40 10.29
CA ILE A 109 5.14 4.53 8.89
C ILE A 109 3.75 3.94 8.74
N LEU A 110 2.87 4.61 8.02
CA LEU A 110 1.52 4.15 7.71
C LEU A 110 1.31 4.10 6.21
N ILE A 111 1.05 2.91 5.68
CA ILE A 111 0.90 2.67 4.24
C ILE A 111 -0.46 2.01 3.98
N ASP A 112 -1.18 2.51 2.97
CA ASP A 112 -2.32 1.78 2.39
C ASP A 112 -1.84 0.99 1.15
N VAL A 113 -2.23 -0.28 1.05
CA VAL A 113 -1.76 -1.19 -0.02
C VAL A 113 -2.83 -1.41 -1.09
N GLY A 114 -3.76 -0.46 -1.22
CA GLY A 114 -4.70 -0.39 -2.33
C GLY A 114 -6.03 -1.11 -2.12
N ASP A 115 -6.78 -1.22 -3.20
CA ASP A 115 -8.16 -1.71 -3.27
C ASP A 115 -9.11 -0.83 -2.44
N ILE A 116 -9.02 0.48 -2.67
CA ILE A 116 -9.75 1.48 -1.90
C ILE A 116 -10.94 2.08 -2.66
N LEU A 117 -10.85 2.20 -3.99
CA LEU A 117 -11.80 2.98 -4.80
C LEU A 117 -13.14 2.28 -4.99
N GLN A 118 -13.20 0.95 -4.94
CA GLN A 118 -14.41 0.17 -5.23
C GLN A 118 -14.98 -0.47 -3.97
N GLY A 119 -16.32 -0.54 -3.83
CA GLY A 119 -16.96 -1.48 -2.93
C GLY A 119 -17.97 -0.90 -1.94
N SER A 120 -18.10 0.41 -1.79
CA SER A 120 -19.14 1.03 -0.98
C SER A 120 -20.09 1.90 -1.81
N ALA A 121 -21.28 2.18 -1.27
CA ALA A 121 -22.21 3.12 -1.90
C ALA A 121 -21.60 4.52 -2.02
N LEU A 122 -20.83 4.94 -1.02
CA LEU A 122 -20.18 6.25 -1.00
C LEU A 122 -19.10 6.37 -2.08
N SER A 123 -18.21 5.40 -2.21
CA SER A 123 -17.19 5.41 -3.25
C SER A 123 -17.81 5.30 -4.65
N SER A 124 -18.81 4.43 -4.81
CA SER A 124 -19.53 4.30 -6.09
C SER A 124 -20.22 5.59 -6.50
N TYR A 125 -20.84 6.31 -5.57
CA TYR A 125 -21.44 7.62 -5.84
C TYR A 125 -20.38 8.63 -6.29
N ASN A 126 -19.28 8.77 -5.56
CA ASN A 126 -18.20 9.68 -5.91
C ASN A 126 -17.62 9.39 -7.30
N ILE A 127 -17.41 8.11 -7.63
CA ILE A 127 -16.86 7.71 -8.94
C ILE A 127 -17.86 7.98 -10.07
N LEU A 128 -19.13 7.57 -9.90
CA LEU A 128 -20.13 7.60 -10.98
C LEU A 128 -20.75 8.96 -11.18
N GLN A 129 -20.85 9.78 -10.14
CA GLN A 129 -21.50 11.08 -10.19
C GLN A 129 -20.50 12.25 -10.22
N GLU A 130 -19.35 12.10 -9.58
CA GLU A 130 -18.35 13.15 -9.42
C GLU A 130 -17.02 12.85 -10.14
N GLY A 131 -16.94 11.74 -10.88
CA GLY A 131 -15.74 11.36 -11.64
C GLY A 131 -14.49 11.15 -10.79
N GLY A 132 -14.65 10.82 -9.50
CA GLY A 132 -13.55 10.65 -8.56
C GLY A 132 -13.02 11.96 -7.96
N GLU A 133 -13.56 13.12 -8.36
CA GLU A 133 -13.23 14.39 -7.72
C GLU A 133 -13.75 14.45 -6.28
N ASN A 134 -13.07 15.21 -5.41
CA ASN A 134 -13.42 15.34 -3.98
C ASN A 134 -13.58 13.98 -3.25
N SER A 135 -12.80 12.99 -3.61
CA SER A 135 -12.91 11.63 -3.08
C SER A 135 -12.89 11.60 -1.55
N PRO A 136 -13.95 11.06 -0.91
CA PRO A 136 -13.96 10.89 0.55
C PRO A 136 -12.88 9.92 1.02
N MET A 137 -12.46 8.97 0.17
CA MET A 137 -11.39 8.01 0.50
C MET A 137 -10.02 8.70 0.48
N ALA A 138 -9.70 9.51 -0.53
CA ALA A 138 -8.49 10.31 -0.56
C ALA A 138 -8.45 11.26 0.64
N THR A 139 -9.57 11.91 0.93
CA THR A 139 -9.69 12.79 2.10
C THR A 139 -9.43 12.04 3.41
N ALA A 140 -9.98 10.83 3.57
CA ALA A 140 -9.74 10.01 4.77
C ALA A 140 -8.27 9.63 4.93
N LEU A 141 -7.59 9.16 3.87
CA LEU A 141 -6.16 8.85 3.91
C LEU A 141 -5.33 10.07 4.33
N ARG A 142 -5.62 11.24 3.75
CA ARG A 142 -4.94 12.50 4.08
C ARG A 142 -5.13 12.93 5.53
N TYR A 143 -6.36 12.82 6.07
CA TYR A 143 -6.67 13.17 7.46
C TYR A 143 -6.05 12.23 8.48
N ILE A 144 -6.04 10.93 8.20
CA ILE A 144 -5.41 9.92 9.07
C ILE A 144 -3.87 10.07 9.02
N GLY A 145 -3.36 10.69 7.96
CA GLY A 145 -1.94 10.95 7.76
C GLY A 145 -1.20 9.70 7.29
N TYR A 146 -1.70 9.07 6.23
CA TYR A 146 -0.95 8.04 5.54
C TYR A 146 0.30 8.63 4.92
N ASP A 147 1.39 7.89 4.98
CA ASP A 147 2.68 8.28 4.41
C ASP A 147 2.80 7.89 2.95
N ALA A 148 2.16 6.79 2.57
CA ALA A 148 2.13 6.31 1.20
C ALA A 148 0.86 5.52 0.89
N PHE A 149 0.52 5.50 -0.39
CA PHE A 149 -0.52 4.69 -1.00
C PHE A 149 0.09 3.87 -2.13
N VAL A 150 -0.14 2.56 -2.13
CA VAL A 150 0.27 1.63 -3.20
C VAL A 150 -0.97 1.18 -3.95
N LEU A 151 -0.89 1.07 -5.27
CA LEU A 151 -2.03 0.69 -6.08
C LEU A 151 -2.36 -0.79 -5.95
N GLY A 152 -3.64 -1.09 -5.66
CA GLY A 152 -4.19 -2.43 -5.78
C GLY A 152 -4.81 -2.67 -7.16
N ASN A 153 -5.39 -3.84 -7.37
CA ASN A 153 -5.99 -4.17 -8.66
C ASN A 153 -7.32 -3.44 -8.92
N HIS A 154 -8.06 -3.09 -7.87
CA HIS A 154 -9.35 -2.39 -8.01
C HIS A 154 -9.21 -0.91 -8.37
N GLU A 155 -8.05 -0.31 -8.20
CA GLU A 155 -7.77 1.03 -8.72
C GLU A 155 -7.88 1.07 -10.25
N PHE A 156 -7.55 -0.03 -10.94
CA PHE A 156 -7.61 -0.13 -12.41
C PHE A 156 -9.00 -0.50 -12.97
N ASN A 157 -10.03 -0.62 -12.16
CA ASN A 157 -11.40 -0.89 -12.63
C ASN A 157 -12.07 0.32 -13.26
N TYR A 158 -11.48 1.50 -13.17
CA TYR A 158 -12.05 2.76 -13.62
C TYR A 158 -11.21 3.42 -14.70
N ALA A 159 -11.83 4.33 -15.44
CA ALA A 159 -11.14 5.08 -16.48
C ALA A 159 -9.95 5.87 -15.89
N PRO A 160 -8.85 6.04 -16.64
CA PRO A 160 -7.66 6.77 -16.18
C PRO A 160 -7.95 8.14 -15.58
N GLN A 161 -8.90 8.90 -16.15
CA GLN A 161 -9.27 10.22 -15.64
C GLN A 161 -9.77 10.17 -14.19
N ILE A 162 -10.57 9.16 -13.83
CA ILE A 162 -11.08 8.97 -12.47
C ILE A 162 -9.93 8.69 -11.51
N GLN A 163 -9.01 7.83 -11.93
CA GLN A 163 -7.82 7.49 -11.16
C GLN A 163 -6.96 8.74 -10.93
N TRP A 164 -6.72 9.54 -11.98
CA TRP A 164 -5.93 10.77 -11.87
C TRP A 164 -6.58 11.82 -10.97
N ASN A 165 -7.90 11.97 -11.00
CA ASN A 165 -8.60 12.87 -10.08
C ASN A 165 -8.36 12.47 -8.63
N TYR A 166 -8.41 11.16 -8.34
CA TYR A 166 -8.12 10.60 -7.03
C TYR A 166 -6.66 10.81 -6.61
N TYR A 167 -5.70 10.48 -7.48
CA TYR A 167 -4.27 10.61 -7.16
C TYR A 167 -3.84 12.07 -7.00
N ASN A 168 -4.36 12.97 -7.83
CA ASN A 168 -4.12 14.39 -7.71
C ASN A 168 -4.61 14.94 -6.36
N LEU A 169 -5.75 14.46 -5.88
CA LEU A 169 -6.26 14.84 -4.56
C LEU A 169 -5.36 14.28 -3.45
N LEU A 170 -4.93 13.03 -3.55
CA LEU A 170 -4.02 12.40 -2.58
C LEU A 170 -2.71 13.18 -2.45
N THR A 171 -2.06 13.46 -3.56
CA THR A 171 -0.71 14.05 -3.60
C THR A 171 -0.70 15.58 -3.48
N SER A 172 -1.86 16.23 -3.48
CA SER A 172 -1.97 17.69 -3.48
C SER A 172 -1.24 18.34 -2.31
N THR A 173 -0.34 19.26 -2.63
CA THR A 173 0.35 20.14 -1.66
C THR A 173 -0.38 21.45 -1.42
N ASP A 174 -1.53 21.67 -2.07
CA ASP A 174 -2.35 22.86 -1.85
C ASP A 174 -2.89 22.86 -0.42
N LYS A 175 -2.61 23.94 0.30
CA LYS A 175 -3.07 24.15 1.69
C LYS A 175 -4.60 24.25 1.83
N ALA A 176 -5.32 24.50 0.72
CA ALA A 176 -6.78 24.46 0.71
C ALA A 176 -7.33 23.02 0.75
N VAL A 177 -6.52 22.03 0.37
CA VAL A 177 -6.89 20.62 0.46
C VAL A 177 -6.56 20.09 1.86
N ALA A 178 -7.59 19.62 2.53
CA ALA A 178 -7.47 19.16 3.92
C ALA A 178 -6.57 17.93 4.08
N GLY A 179 -5.93 17.82 5.24
CA GLY A 179 -5.02 16.71 5.58
C GLY A 179 -3.64 16.83 4.94
N GLN A 180 -2.80 15.85 5.16
CA GLN A 180 -1.42 15.82 4.63
C GLN A 180 -1.38 15.15 3.25
N PRO A 181 -0.47 15.57 2.35
CA PRO A 181 -0.24 14.84 1.11
C PRO A 181 0.16 13.39 1.39
N VAL A 182 -0.32 12.49 0.54
CA VAL A 182 0.01 11.06 0.58
C VAL A 182 0.71 10.71 -0.73
N ASP A 183 1.90 10.15 -0.67
CA ASP A 183 2.64 9.77 -1.87
C ASP A 183 2.06 8.51 -2.50
N VAL A 184 1.87 8.53 -3.81
CA VAL A 184 1.48 7.35 -4.59
C VAL A 184 2.74 6.64 -5.08
N ILE A 185 2.87 5.36 -4.75
CA ILE A 185 4.03 4.53 -5.07
C ILE A 185 3.60 3.35 -5.93
N CYS A 186 4.26 3.16 -7.08
CA CYS A 186 4.04 1.97 -7.90
C CYS A 186 5.21 1.77 -8.86
N SER A 187 5.93 0.65 -8.72
CA SER A 187 7.12 0.36 -9.54
C SER A 187 6.84 -0.41 -10.81
N ASN A 188 5.64 -0.97 -10.98
CA ASN A 188 5.27 -1.87 -12.09
C ASN A 188 4.25 -1.29 -13.07
N VAL A 189 3.84 -0.04 -12.89
CA VAL A 189 3.03 0.70 -13.86
C VAL A 189 3.96 1.60 -14.66
N VAL A 190 4.10 1.29 -15.93
CA VAL A 190 4.99 1.99 -16.84
C VAL A 190 4.22 2.52 -18.06
N GLU A 191 4.71 3.59 -18.63
CA GLU A 191 4.21 4.11 -19.89
C GLU A 191 4.65 3.20 -21.05
N THR A 192 3.71 2.84 -21.91
CA THR A 192 3.93 1.83 -22.95
C THR A 192 4.99 2.24 -23.98
N GLU A 193 5.11 3.52 -24.29
CA GLU A 193 6.01 4.02 -25.32
C GLU A 193 7.44 4.23 -24.79
N THR A 194 7.59 4.69 -23.56
CA THR A 194 8.88 5.06 -22.97
C THR A 194 9.43 4.01 -22.01
N ASN A 195 8.57 3.12 -21.50
CA ASN A 195 8.87 2.18 -20.43
C ASN A 195 9.31 2.89 -19.11
N GLU A 196 8.96 4.15 -18.96
CA GLU A 196 9.21 4.91 -17.74
C GLU A 196 8.11 4.68 -16.70
N SER A 197 8.47 4.68 -15.42
CA SER A 197 7.50 4.54 -14.34
C SER A 197 6.54 5.72 -14.30
N VAL A 198 5.23 5.44 -14.28
CA VAL A 198 4.16 6.45 -14.19
C VAL A 198 4.12 7.10 -12.80
N PHE A 199 4.45 6.33 -11.78
CA PHE A 199 4.49 6.75 -10.37
C PHE A 199 5.90 6.65 -9.82
N SER A 200 6.13 7.26 -8.64
CA SER A 200 7.37 7.03 -7.92
C SER A 200 7.54 5.53 -7.61
N PRO A 201 8.64 4.89 -8.01
CA PRO A 201 8.81 3.45 -7.79
C PRO A 201 9.09 3.11 -6.32
N TYR A 202 9.53 4.06 -5.51
CA TYR A 202 9.83 3.88 -4.08
C TYR A 202 9.71 5.21 -3.31
N LYS A 203 9.66 5.11 -1.98
CA LYS A 203 9.78 6.24 -1.05
C LYS A 203 10.78 5.89 0.06
N THR A 204 11.63 6.85 0.40
CA THR A 204 12.55 6.74 1.54
C THR A 204 12.02 7.51 2.74
N PHE A 205 12.25 6.97 3.93
CA PHE A 205 11.91 7.60 5.20
C PHE A 205 13.19 7.78 6.00
N THR A 206 13.36 8.95 6.63
CA THR A 206 14.54 9.25 7.45
C THR A 206 14.10 9.46 8.90
N TYR A 207 14.70 8.72 9.81
CA TYR A 207 14.51 8.83 11.25
C TYR A 207 15.81 9.29 11.92
N LYS A 208 15.69 9.98 13.04
CA LYS A 208 16.84 10.57 13.75
C LYS A 208 17.01 9.97 15.13
#